data_fc7f1a7cdcf9a1fcfb143bd64552451b
#
_entry.id   fc7f1a7cdcf9a1fcfb143bd64552451b
#
_cell.length_a   1.000
_cell.length_b   1.000
_cell.length_c   1.000
_cell.angle_alpha   90.00
_cell.angle_beta   90.00
_cell.angle_gamma   90.00
#
_symmetry.space_group_name_H-M   'P 1'
#
loop_
_entity.id
_entity.type
_entity.pdbx_description
1 polymer ?
#
loop_
_entity_poly.entity_id
_entity_poly.type
_entity_poly.pdbx_seq_one_letter_code
_entity_poly.pdbx_strand_id
1 'polypeptide(L)'
;ESNLDEFLMVRVGGLSDLAELKKQPVDNKSNMTASEQVDAVMAEMPGLLTRWESIFKSIEGKLDTLGVHRAHIDSLTPEERTFVTRYFQAYVSPVISPLVIDPRHPFPNLRNGALYLACGLDGATDEESLLGLIEIPASMNRVVEIPSPTGTYSYILLEDVIFALSLIHISEPTRR
;
A
#
# COMPACT_ATOMS: atom_id res chain seq x y z
N GLU A 1 -3.10 -5.67 14.40
CA GLU A 1 -2.70 -5.96 13.01
C GLU A 1 -2.65 -7.47 12.81
N SER A 2 -1.86 -8.21 13.55
CA SER A 2 -1.73 -9.67 13.47
C SER A 2 -3.06 -10.42 13.57
N ASN A 3 -3.96 -10.02 14.48
CA ASN A 3 -5.28 -10.66 14.64
C ASN A 3 -6.19 -10.41 13.43
N LEU A 4 -6.08 -9.25 12.78
CA LEU A 4 -6.86 -8.95 11.58
C LEU A 4 -6.34 -9.76 10.39
N ASP A 5 -5.02 -9.86 10.24
CA ASP A 5 -4.39 -10.65 9.17
C ASP A 5 -4.77 -12.13 9.30
N GLU A 6 -4.70 -12.68 10.53
CA GLU A 6 -5.13 -14.05 10.79
C GLU A 6 -6.61 -14.27 10.52
N PHE A 7 -7.48 -13.32 10.93
CA PHE A 7 -8.91 -13.37 10.65
C PHE A 7 -9.19 -13.37 9.15
N LEU A 8 -8.56 -12.47 8.39
CA LEU A 8 -8.75 -12.40 6.94
C LEU A 8 -8.22 -13.67 6.25
N MET A 9 -7.02 -14.14 6.62
CA MET A 9 -6.42 -15.33 6.02
C MET A 9 -7.22 -16.61 6.31
N VAL A 10 -7.59 -16.83 7.57
CA VAL A 10 -8.16 -18.09 8.01
C VAL A 10 -9.68 -18.07 7.88
N ARG A 11 -10.34 -17.06 8.47
CA ARG A 11 -11.82 -17.03 8.50
C ARG A 11 -12.40 -16.60 7.17
N VAL A 12 -11.94 -15.47 6.63
CA VAL A 12 -12.48 -14.95 5.36
C VAL A 12 -12.04 -15.84 4.20
N GLY A 13 -10.79 -16.31 4.17
CA GLY A 13 -10.32 -17.26 3.18
C GLY A 13 -11.19 -18.53 3.14
N GLY A 14 -11.42 -19.17 4.31
CA GLY A 14 -12.29 -20.34 4.38
C GLY A 14 -13.75 -20.07 4.00
N LEU A 15 -14.28 -18.87 4.27
CA LEU A 15 -15.61 -18.46 3.82
C LEU A 15 -15.63 -18.26 2.29
N SER A 16 -14.59 -17.69 1.71
CA SER A 16 -14.46 -17.47 0.26
C SER A 16 -14.48 -18.80 -0.48
N ASP A 17 -13.74 -19.82 0.00
CA ASP A 17 -13.78 -21.16 -0.57
C ASP A 17 -15.19 -21.78 -0.54
N LEU A 18 -15.92 -21.57 0.57
CA LEU A 18 -17.30 -22.06 0.70
C LEU A 18 -18.29 -21.26 -0.17
N ALA A 19 -17.99 -19.99 -0.46
CA ALA A 19 -18.83 -19.14 -1.31
C ALA A 19 -18.82 -19.58 -2.77
N GLU A 20 -17.77 -20.27 -3.22
CA GLU A 20 -17.68 -20.84 -4.59
C GLU A 20 -18.58 -22.06 -4.80
N LEU A 21 -19.11 -22.65 -3.72
CA LEU A 21 -19.95 -23.83 -3.82
C LEU A 21 -21.34 -23.49 -4.39
N LYS A 22 -21.87 -24.33 -5.29
CA LYS A 22 -23.22 -24.19 -5.85
C LYS A 22 -24.32 -24.18 -4.76
N LYS A 23 -24.10 -24.87 -3.64
CA LYS A 23 -24.97 -24.89 -2.47
C LYS A 23 -24.14 -24.53 -1.25
N GLN A 24 -24.25 -23.28 -0.85
CA GLN A 24 -23.51 -22.77 0.29
C GLN A 24 -24.18 -23.22 1.60
N PRO A 25 -23.39 -23.62 2.61
CA PRO A 25 -23.92 -23.87 3.94
C PRO A 25 -24.37 -22.55 4.58
N VAL A 26 -25.44 -22.61 5.36
CA VAL A 26 -25.90 -21.49 6.19
C VAL A 26 -25.35 -21.68 7.60
N ASP A 27 -24.71 -20.67 8.13
CA ASP A 27 -24.15 -20.68 9.49
C ASP A 27 -25.29 -20.58 10.52
N ASN A 28 -25.30 -21.49 11.48
CA ASN A 28 -26.38 -21.62 12.47
C ASN A 28 -26.45 -20.44 13.45
N LYS A 29 -25.39 -19.64 13.60
CA LYS A 29 -25.31 -18.51 14.53
C LYS A 29 -25.72 -17.19 13.87
N SER A 30 -25.18 -16.92 12.69
CA SER A 30 -25.48 -15.70 11.93
C SER A 30 -26.69 -15.83 11.03
N ASN A 31 -27.13 -17.05 10.72
CA ASN A 31 -28.14 -17.38 9.73
C ASN A 31 -27.82 -16.83 8.32
N MET A 32 -26.53 -16.71 8.01
CA MET A 32 -25.99 -16.19 6.76
C MET A 32 -25.29 -17.29 5.98
N THR A 33 -25.35 -17.22 4.66
CA THR A 33 -24.51 -18.03 3.76
C THR A 33 -23.06 -17.55 3.82
N ALA A 34 -22.13 -18.32 3.24
CA ALA A 34 -20.73 -17.94 3.19
C ALA A 34 -20.51 -16.62 2.43
N SER A 35 -21.16 -16.42 1.28
CA SER A 35 -21.09 -15.15 0.54
C SER A 35 -21.60 -13.97 1.35
N GLU A 36 -22.77 -14.10 1.99
CA GLU A 36 -23.33 -13.03 2.82
C GLU A 36 -22.41 -12.65 3.99
N GLN A 37 -21.71 -13.63 4.58
CA GLN A 37 -20.73 -13.35 5.64
C GLN A 37 -19.50 -12.61 5.08
N VAL A 38 -18.97 -13.00 3.90
CA VAL A 38 -17.86 -12.30 3.24
C VAL A 38 -18.27 -10.86 2.92
N ASP A 39 -19.44 -10.66 2.32
CA ASP A 39 -19.95 -9.34 1.96
C ASP A 39 -20.12 -8.45 3.20
N ALA A 40 -20.64 -8.99 4.29
CA ALA A 40 -20.79 -8.27 5.55
C ALA A 40 -19.41 -7.84 6.13
N VAL A 41 -18.41 -8.72 6.09
CA VAL A 41 -17.06 -8.38 6.53
C VAL A 41 -16.45 -7.28 5.65
N MET A 42 -16.57 -7.40 4.34
CA MET A 42 -16.04 -6.40 3.40
C MET A 42 -16.75 -5.05 3.55
N ALA A 43 -18.03 -5.03 3.88
CA ALA A 43 -18.78 -3.79 4.14
C ALA A 43 -18.30 -3.05 5.40
N GLU A 44 -17.79 -3.76 6.42
CA GLU A 44 -17.24 -3.15 7.64
C GLU A 44 -15.81 -2.62 7.49
N MET A 45 -15.05 -3.14 6.53
CA MET A 45 -13.63 -2.78 6.35
C MET A 45 -13.39 -1.29 6.15
N PRO A 46 -14.16 -0.53 5.33
CA PRO A 46 -13.94 0.91 5.14
C PRO A 46 -14.06 1.70 6.44
N GLY A 47 -15.04 1.35 7.31
CA GLY A 47 -15.20 1.98 8.60
C GLY A 47 -14.02 1.74 9.54
N LEU A 48 -13.49 0.52 9.55
CA LEU A 48 -12.29 0.15 10.31
C LEU A 48 -11.06 0.92 9.83
N LEU A 49 -10.85 1.02 8.52
CA LEU A 49 -9.73 1.74 7.91
C LEU A 49 -9.80 3.24 8.21
N THR A 50 -10.97 3.86 8.07
CA THR A 50 -11.16 5.28 8.40
C THR A 50 -10.85 5.58 9.87
N ARG A 51 -11.27 4.68 10.77
CA ARG A 51 -10.96 4.80 12.20
C ARG A 51 -9.45 4.67 12.46
N TRP A 52 -8.81 3.72 11.82
CA TRP A 52 -7.36 3.53 11.90
C TRP A 52 -6.59 4.77 11.43
N GLU A 53 -6.96 5.34 10.27
CA GLU A 53 -6.37 6.57 9.75
C GLU A 53 -6.55 7.76 10.71
N SER A 54 -7.73 7.90 11.32
CA SER A 54 -8.00 8.97 12.28
C SER A 54 -7.08 8.87 13.52
N ILE A 55 -6.90 7.65 14.04
CA ILE A 55 -6.00 7.39 15.16
C ILE A 55 -4.56 7.71 14.75
N PHE A 56 -4.14 7.27 13.58
CA PHE A 56 -2.80 7.50 13.07
C PHE A 56 -2.49 9.00 12.94
N LYS A 57 -3.38 9.78 12.32
CA LYS A 57 -3.28 11.24 12.21
C LYS A 57 -3.20 11.93 13.59
N SER A 58 -3.97 11.44 14.57
CA SER A 58 -3.90 11.96 15.94
C SER A 58 -2.53 11.71 16.59
N ILE A 59 -1.92 10.55 16.33
CA ILE A 59 -0.58 10.22 16.82
C ILE A 59 0.47 11.08 16.13
N GLU A 60 0.40 11.23 14.81
CA GLU A 60 1.31 12.11 14.05
C GLU A 60 1.29 13.55 14.58
N GLY A 61 0.09 14.10 14.81
CA GLY A 61 -0.03 15.45 15.39
C GLY A 61 0.59 15.59 16.79
N LYS A 62 0.57 14.53 17.60
CA LYS A 62 1.25 14.54 18.91
C LYS A 62 2.76 14.42 18.76
N LEU A 63 3.25 13.60 17.83
CA LEU A 63 4.67 13.47 17.54
C LEU A 63 5.26 14.78 17.03
N ASP A 64 4.52 15.50 16.19
CA ASP A 64 4.91 16.82 15.69
C ASP A 64 5.14 17.83 16.83
N THR A 65 4.26 17.85 17.84
CA THR A 65 4.45 18.68 19.05
C THR A 65 5.67 18.32 19.88
N LEU A 66 6.20 17.12 19.72
CA LEU A 66 7.41 16.60 20.37
C LEU A 66 8.68 16.78 19.50
N GLY A 67 8.56 17.46 18.36
CA GLY A 67 9.68 17.68 17.45
C GLY A 67 9.99 16.49 16.52
N VAL A 68 9.07 15.54 16.39
CA VAL A 68 9.17 14.42 15.43
C VAL A 68 8.20 14.68 14.28
N HIS A 69 8.72 15.10 13.14
CA HIS A 69 7.96 15.57 12.01
C HIS A 69 7.96 14.56 10.86
N ARG A 70 6.75 14.16 10.40
CA ARG A 70 6.62 13.42 9.15
C ARG A 70 6.54 14.39 7.99
N ALA A 71 7.52 14.32 7.11
CA ALA A 71 7.50 15.06 5.86
C ALA A 71 6.68 14.33 4.79
N HIS A 72 6.00 15.12 3.96
CA HIS A 72 5.30 14.63 2.78
C HIS A 72 5.98 15.17 1.53
N ILE A 73 5.96 14.40 0.46
CA ILE A 73 6.65 14.75 -0.81
C ILE A 73 6.31 16.16 -1.31
N ASP A 74 5.04 16.58 -1.16
CA ASP A 74 4.57 17.86 -1.67
C ASP A 74 5.04 19.05 -0.82
N SER A 75 5.41 18.81 0.43
CA SER A 75 5.86 19.82 1.39
C SER A 75 7.38 19.88 1.58
N LEU A 76 8.15 19.06 0.88
CA LEU A 76 9.61 19.05 0.95
C LEU A 76 10.22 20.36 0.44
N THR A 77 11.18 20.89 1.17
CA THR A 77 12.08 21.96 0.69
C THR A 77 12.89 21.47 -0.52
N PRO A 78 13.48 22.36 -1.33
CA PRO A 78 14.35 21.98 -2.44
C PRO A 78 15.53 21.10 -2.02
N GLU A 79 16.11 21.35 -0.85
CA GLU A 79 17.23 20.59 -0.28
C GLU A 79 16.80 19.19 0.13
N GLU A 80 15.68 19.07 0.83
CA GLU A 80 15.09 17.77 1.23
C GLU A 80 14.67 16.95 0.03
N ARG A 81 14.06 17.57 -0.97
CA ARG A 81 13.69 16.92 -2.23
C ARG A 81 14.93 16.39 -2.96
N THR A 82 16.01 17.17 -2.99
CA THR A 82 17.28 16.73 -3.58
C THR A 82 17.83 15.52 -2.84
N PHE A 83 17.80 15.54 -1.51
CA PHE A 83 18.23 14.41 -0.67
C PHE A 83 17.39 13.16 -0.96
N VAL A 84 16.06 13.27 -0.91
CA VAL A 84 15.14 12.14 -1.13
C VAL A 84 15.30 11.57 -2.54
N THR A 85 15.47 12.41 -3.55
CA THR A 85 15.70 11.97 -4.93
C THR A 85 17.00 11.19 -5.07
N ARG A 86 18.09 11.68 -4.46
CA ARG A 86 19.37 10.96 -4.45
C ARG A 86 19.29 9.64 -3.70
N TYR A 87 18.62 9.64 -2.55
CA TYR A 87 18.36 8.43 -1.78
C TYR A 87 17.61 7.39 -2.61
N PHE A 88 16.54 7.80 -3.28
CA PHE A 88 15.78 6.93 -4.17
C PHE A 88 16.66 6.33 -5.27
N GLN A 89 17.41 7.17 -6.00
CA GLN A 89 18.25 6.72 -7.11
C GLN A 89 19.37 5.78 -6.65
N ALA A 90 19.99 6.05 -5.52
CA ALA A 90 21.14 5.29 -5.04
C ALA A 90 20.77 3.96 -4.36
N TYR A 91 19.66 3.94 -3.61
CA TYR A 91 19.35 2.82 -2.71
C TYR A 91 18.03 2.13 -3.03
N VAL A 92 17.02 2.84 -3.51
CA VAL A 92 15.67 2.31 -3.69
C VAL A 92 15.48 1.76 -5.10
N SER A 93 15.75 2.58 -6.11
CA SER A 93 15.55 2.22 -7.52
C SER A 93 16.24 0.92 -7.94
N PRO A 94 17.47 0.58 -7.47
CA PRO A 94 18.13 -0.68 -7.84
C PRO A 94 17.48 -1.94 -7.26
N VAL A 95 16.66 -1.82 -6.21
CA VAL A 95 16.09 -2.97 -5.48
C VAL A 95 14.59 -3.15 -5.69
N ILE A 96 13.89 -2.15 -6.22
CA ILE A 96 12.47 -2.29 -6.56
C ILE A 96 12.31 -2.92 -7.94
N SER A 97 11.26 -3.73 -8.08
CA SER A 97 10.92 -4.39 -9.34
C SER A 97 9.43 -4.15 -9.62
N PRO A 98 9.09 -3.09 -10.39
CA PRO A 98 7.72 -2.85 -10.78
C PRO A 98 7.16 -4.00 -11.61
N LEU A 99 5.96 -4.45 -11.29
CA LEU A 99 5.21 -5.46 -12.01
C LEU A 99 4.01 -4.79 -12.70
N VAL A 100 3.87 -4.98 -14.00
CA VAL A 100 2.68 -4.53 -14.74
C VAL A 100 1.75 -5.72 -14.95
N ILE A 101 0.53 -5.60 -14.48
CA ILE A 101 -0.52 -6.62 -14.61
C ILE A 101 -1.44 -6.19 -15.75
N ASP A 102 -1.52 -7.06 -16.73
CA ASP A 102 -2.44 -6.98 -17.85
C ASP A 102 -3.69 -7.82 -17.51
N PRO A 103 -4.92 -7.33 -17.70
CA PRO A 103 -6.15 -8.08 -17.46
C PRO A 103 -6.24 -9.44 -18.18
N ARG A 104 -5.46 -9.63 -19.25
CA ARG A 104 -5.39 -10.89 -20.01
C ARG A 104 -4.55 -11.97 -19.33
N HIS A 105 -3.80 -11.64 -18.30
CA HIS A 105 -2.96 -12.56 -17.55
C HIS A 105 -3.54 -12.82 -16.16
N PRO A 106 -3.31 -14.01 -15.57
CA PRO A 106 -3.71 -14.28 -14.20
C PRO A 106 -3.08 -13.27 -13.24
N PHE A 107 -3.85 -12.87 -12.23
CA PHE A 107 -3.33 -12.00 -11.18
C PHE A 107 -2.18 -12.72 -10.45
N PRO A 108 -1.04 -12.05 -10.21
CA PRO A 108 0.11 -12.69 -9.58
C PRO A 108 -0.18 -13.03 -8.11
N ASN A 109 0.46 -14.09 -7.61
CA ASN A 109 0.44 -14.41 -6.20
C ASN A 109 1.24 -13.38 -5.43
N LEU A 110 0.54 -12.53 -4.68
CA LEU A 110 1.16 -11.56 -3.81
C LEU A 110 1.64 -12.23 -2.51
N ARG A 111 2.79 -11.79 -2.01
CA ARG A 111 3.32 -12.30 -0.75
C ARG A 111 2.47 -11.79 0.41
N ASN A 112 2.02 -12.70 1.27
CA ASN A 112 1.25 -12.34 2.46
C ASN A 112 2.07 -11.47 3.42
N GLY A 113 1.42 -10.46 4.01
CA GLY A 113 2.06 -9.52 4.93
C GLY A 113 3.05 -8.54 4.29
N ALA A 114 3.23 -8.57 2.96
CA ALA A 114 4.02 -7.58 2.25
C ALA A 114 3.19 -6.33 1.93
N LEU A 115 3.85 -5.17 1.90
CA LEU A 115 3.25 -3.91 1.50
C LEU A 115 3.49 -3.69 0.01
N TYR A 116 2.42 -3.36 -0.72
CA TYR A 116 2.48 -3.07 -2.14
C TYR A 116 1.92 -1.69 -2.43
N LEU A 117 2.55 -0.99 -3.36
CA LEU A 117 1.95 0.17 -4.02
C LEU A 117 1.26 -0.31 -5.29
N ALA A 118 0.01 0.11 -5.46
CA ALA A 118 -0.77 -0.16 -6.66
C ALA A 118 -1.10 1.16 -7.37
N CYS A 119 -0.90 1.21 -8.67
CA CYS A 119 -1.24 2.37 -9.49
C CYS A 119 -1.90 1.93 -10.80
N GLY A 120 -2.95 2.65 -11.20
CA GLY A 120 -3.49 2.53 -12.55
C GLY A 120 -2.49 3.10 -13.55
N LEU A 121 -2.26 2.39 -14.64
CA LEU A 121 -1.43 2.85 -15.75
C LEU A 121 -2.32 3.02 -16.97
N ASP A 122 -2.11 4.10 -17.71
CA ASP A 122 -2.82 4.30 -18.98
C ASP A 122 -2.36 3.23 -19.97
N GLY A 123 -3.30 2.46 -20.50
CA GLY A 123 -3.05 1.45 -21.50
C GLY A 123 -2.75 2.06 -22.86
N ALA A 124 -2.33 1.22 -23.80
CA ALA A 124 -2.11 1.64 -25.19
C ALA A 124 -3.41 2.01 -25.91
N THR A 125 -4.56 1.61 -25.36
CA THR A 125 -5.91 1.96 -25.84
C THR A 125 -6.78 2.34 -24.63
N ASP A 126 -7.79 3.18 -24.85
CA ASP A 126 -8.74 3.63 -23.81
C ASP A 126 -9.53 2.48 -23.13
N GLU A 127 -9.49 1.27 -23.66
CA GLU A 127 -10.15 0.08 -23.13
C GLU A 127 -9.24 -0.79 -22.26
N GLU A 128 -7.93 -0.53 -22.20
CA GLU A 128 -6.96 -1.34 -21.45
C GLU A 128 -6.45 -0.57 -20.22
N SER A 129 -7.08 -0.78 -19.08
CA SER A 129 -6.50 -0.34 -17.81
C SER A 129 -5.46 -1.35 -17.32
N LEU A 130 -4.20 -0.95 -17.26
CA LEU A 130 -3.11 -1.74 -16.69
C LEU A 130 -2.95 -1.41 -15.21
N LEU A 131 -2.58 -2.40 -14.41
CA LEU A 131 -2.28 -2.20 -13.00
C LEU A 131 -0.78 -2.34 -12.76
N GLY A 132 -0.14 -1.28 -12.30
CA GLY A 132 1.23 -1.32 -11.80
C GLY A 132 1.26 -1.72 -10.34
N LEU A 133 2.10 -2.69 -9.97
CA LEU A 133 2.37 -3.08 -8.59
C LEU A 133 3.86 -2.96 -8.29
N ILE A 134 4.19 -2.38 -7.13
CA ILE A 134 5.55 -2.29 -6.62
C ILE A 134 5.55 -2.81 -5.19
N GLU A 135 6.27 -3.90 -4.93
CA GLU A 135 6.49 -4.37 -3.57
C GLU A 135 7.47 -3.45 -2.84
N ILE A 136 7.11 -3.01 -1.64
CA ILE A 136 8.02 -2.27 -0.76
C ILE A 136 9.02 -3.26 -0.17
N PRO A 137 10.33 -3.08 -0.41
CA PRO A 137 11.33 -4.05 0.03
C PRO A 137 11.38 -4.16 1.56
N ALA A 138 11.09 -5.34 2.11
CA ALA A 138 11.17 -5.59 3.55
C ALA A 138 12.60 -5.51 4.12
N SER A 139 13.60 -5.52 3.26
CA SER A 139 15.03 -5.35 3.62
C SER A 139 15.42 -3.90 3.90
N MET A 140 14.58 -2.94 3.53
CA MET A 140 14.82 -1.52 3.72
C MET A 140 14.07 -0.98 4.93
N ASN A 141 14.64 0.03 5.58
CA ASN A 141 13.92 0.76 6.61
C ASN A 141 12.77 1.52 5.97
N ARG A 142 11.57 1.32 6.51
CA ARG A 142 10.37 2.02 6.06
C ARG A 142 10.39 3.51 6.40
N VAL A 143 11.10 3.88 7.46
CA VAL A 143 11.31 5.27 7.88
C VAL A 143 12.64 5.76 7.31
N VAL A 144 12.58 6.76 6.45
CA VAL A 144 13.75 7.42 5.86
C VAL A 144 13.94 8.75 6.56
N GLU A 145 15.03 8.87 7.33
CA GLU A 145 15.37 10.11 8.03
C GLU A 145 15.84 11.17 7.02
N ILE A 146 15.30 12.38 7.17
CA ILE A 146 15.66 13.53 6.35
C ILE A 146 16.55 14.44 7.19
N PRO A 147 17.73 14.85 6.69
CA PRO A 147 18.59 15.81 7.38
C PRO A 147 17.83 17.11 7.65
N SER A 148 17.69 17.48 8.93
CA SER A 148 17.04 18.71 9.33
C SER A 148 18.06 19.67 9.96
N PRO A 149 18.25 20.90 9.44
CA PRO A 149 19.18 21.87 10.00
C PRO A 149 18.69 22.45 11.34
N THR A 150 17.43 22.27 11.69
CA THR A 150 16.81 22.86 12.90
C THR A 150 16.90 21.98 14.14
N GLY A 151 17.48 20.80 14.04
CA GLY A 151 17.60 19.84 15.16
C GLY A 151 16.29 19.11 15.50
N THR A 152 15.23 19.27 14.71
CA THR A 152 14.05 18.44 14.77
C THR A 152 14.29 17.13 14.03
N TYR A 153 13.67 16.05 14.48
CA TYR A 153 13.72 14.77 13.78
C TYR A 153 12.68 14.78 12.66
N SER A 154 13.13 14.80 11.41
CA SER A 154 12.26 14.75 10.24
C SER A 154 12.43 13.43 9.51
N TYR A 155 11.31 12.82 9.08
CA TYR A 155 11.33 11.58 8.33
C TYR A 155 10.24 11.56 7.27
N ILE A 156 10.46 10.71 6.24
CA ILE A 156 9.46 10.37 5.22
C ILE A 156 9.32 8.86 5.16
N LEU A 157 8.15 8.37 4.82
CA LEU A 157 7.94 6.94 4.62
C LEU A 157 8.47 6.49 3.26
N LEU A 158 9.08 5.32 3.22
CA LEU A 158 9.66 4.74 2.00
C LEU A 158 8.61 4.58 0.91
N GLU A 159 7.39 4.19 1.26
CA GLU A 159 6.27 4.09 0.32
C GLU A 159 5.92 5.43 -0.34
N ASP A 160 5.98 6.55 0.41
CA ASP A 160 5.71 7.88 -0.14
C ASP A 160 6.80 8.27 -1.15
N VAL A 161 8.06 7.92 -0.85
CA VAL A 161 9.21 8.13 -1.75
C VAL A 161 9.06 7.31 -3.03
N ILE A 162 8.73 6.02 -2.90
CA ILE A 162 8.56 5.12 -4.05
C ILE A 162 7.38 5.58 -4.88
N PHE A 163 6.23 5.88 -4.26
CA PHE A 163 5.05 6.34 -4.97
C PHE A 163 5.34 7.57 -5.83
N ALA A 164 5.95 8.59 -5.25
CA ALA A 164 6.19 9.85 -5.95
C ALA A 164 7.25 9.74 -7.05
N LEU A 165 8.32 8.95 -6.84
CA LEU A 165 9.46 8.94 -7.76
C LEU A 165 9.42 7.78 -8.77
N SER A 166 8.66 6.71 -8.49
CA SER A 166 8.49 5.61 -9.45
C SER A 166 7.49 5.93 -10.55
N LEU A 167 6.42 6.68 -10.24
CA LEU A 167 5.40 7.06 -11.22
C LEU A 167 5.98 7.94 -12.35
N ILE A 168 6.99 8.75 -12.04
CA ILE A 168 7.70 9.56 -13.03
C ILE A 168 8.45 8.66 -14.03
N HIS A 169 8.96 7.50 -13.60
CA HIS A 169 9.69 6.58 -14.46
C HIS A 169 8.80 5.58 -15.21
N ILE A 170 7.62 5.27 -14.70
CA ILE A 170 6.67 4.36 -15.37
C ILE A 170 5.92 5.08 -16.49
N SER A 171 5.72 6.40 -16.36
CA SER A 171 5.05 7.23 -17.37
C SER A 171 5.97 7.65 -18.54
N GLU A 172 7.29 7.49 -18.42
CA GLU A 172 8.23 7.67 -19.52
C GLU A 172 8.62 6.31 -20.10
N PRO A 173 7.94 5.80 -21.15
CA PRO A 173 8.44 4.63 -21.85
C PRO A 173 9.81 4.99 -22.44
N THR A 174 10.84 4.32 -21.92
CA THR A 174 12.20 4.41 -22.47
C THR A 174 12.13 4.17 -23.98
N ARG A 175 12.14 5.25 -24.77
CA ARG A 175 12.40 5.16 -26.20
C ARG A 175 13.80 4.61 -26.37
N ARG A 176 13.87 3.34 -26.71
CA ARG A 176 15.04 2.76 -27.38
C ARG A 176 14.67 2.45 -28.82
#